data_58ff49abbff193d242f981159406c6f1
#
_entry.id   58ff49abbff193d242f981159406c6f1
#
_cell.length_a   1.000
_cell.length_b   1.000
_cell.length_c   1.000
_cell.angle_alpha   90.00
_cell.angle_beta   90.00
_cell.angle_gamma   90.00
#
_symmetry.space_group_name_H-M   'P 1'
#
loop_
_entity.id
_entity.type
_entity.pdbx_description
1 polymer ?
#
loop_
_entity_poly.entity_id
_entity_poly.type
_entity_poly.pdbx_seq_one_letter_code
_entity_poly.pdbx_strand_id
1 'polypeptide(L)'
;MKLVEFVPPVKHPLWKLCLQMGITDVIVKVNPDLTGLPDPWKYDTLKKIVDGLAAEGLTVVGLEGDPFDMSPIKEYGIGVDNNHAEHADLADQHHETTLHVSTRSTRLNNSASREESLAHYRELLESMSRLGIKLLCYNFMVGTGWARTGVREGRGGAKATYFSLRDLSTGLTGLSGLSDTANNPVNLVNPVKKHNLIISHDQVWANYEYFIRSVMPTAEKCGIRMGLHPDDPCLDSLGGYARIFGSVEAYDRAYAIYPSPSNAVTFCQANFKLMFSDDPSQTAEPNSSADSASSRLCVRNNPTETLCGVARHFGKRIAFIHVRDVEGDKTDFTELFHDQGDTDQFALMRTYREIGLDVPVRGDHVPEMEGDRKLVEDAIPGYFNMGRLFANGYLKALLKGTGN
;
A
#
# COMPACT_ATOMS: atom_id res chain seq x y z
N MET A 1 -14.01 14.82 -7.68
CA MET A 1 -13.39 13.47 -7.50
C MET A 1 -13.72 12.62 -8.72
N LYS A 2 -12.78 11.83 -9.22
CA LYS A 2 -12.92 10.97 -10.39
C LYS A 2 -12.61 9.52 -10.02
N LEU A 3 -13.51 8.59 -10.41
CA LEU A 3 -13.29 7.17 -10.24
C LEU A 3 -12.20 6.72 -11.20
N VAL A 4 -11.20 6.01 -10.66
CA VAL A 4 -10.11 5.40 -11.42
C VAL A 4 -10.01 3.91 -11.03
N GLU A 5 -9.31 3.12 -11.85
CA GLU A 5 -9.06 1.71 -11.52
C GLU A 5 -7.55 1.42 -11.56
N PHE A 6 -7.09 0.54 -10.65
CA PHE A 6 -5.74 0.03 -10.67
C PHE A 6 -5.66 -1.16 -11.63
N VAL A 7 -4.90 -1.03 -12.72
CA VAL A 7 -4.84 -2.04 -13.77
C VAL A 7 -3.42 -2.57 -13.98
N PRO A 8 -3.28 -3.83 -14.44
CA PRO A 8 -2.00 -4.34 -14.91
C PRO A 8 -1.41 -3.45 -16.01
N PRO A 9 -0.07 -3.24 -16.02
CA PRO A 9 0.59 -2.40 -17.03
C PRO A 9 0.71 -3.07 -18.41
N VAL A 10 0.37 -4.35 -18.50
CA VAL A 10 0.34 -5.15 -19.74
C VAL A 10 -1.09 -5.50 -20.10
N LYS A 11 -1.36 -5.84 -21.37
CA LYS A 11 -2.72 -6.13 -21.88
C LYS A 11 -3.43 -7.18 -21.01
N HIS A 12 -4.61 -6.79 -20.51
CA HIS A 12 -5.36 -7.58 -19.54
C HIS A 12 -6.88 -7.41 -19.76
N PRO A 13 -7.71 -8.45 -19.50
CA PRO A 13 -9.18 -8.35 -19.64
C PRO A 13 -9.81 -7.20 -18.86
N LEU A 14 -9.23 -6.82 -17.71
CA LEU A 14 -9.71 -5.70 -16.90
C LEU A 14 -9.73 -4.37 -17.66
N TRP A 15 -8.84 -4.15 -18.63
CA TRP A 15 -8.83 -2.92 -19.43
C TRP A 15 -10.15 -2.72 -20.16
N LYS A 16 -10.64 -3.79 -20.79
CA LYS A 16 -11.95 -3.75 -21.49
C LYS A 16 -13.11 -3.59 -20.51
N LEU A 17 -13.03 -4.26 -19.36
CA LEU A 17 -14.04 -4.11 -18.30
C LEU A 17 -14.10 -2.68 -17.77
N CYS A 18 -12.96 -2.00 -17.57
CA CYS A 18 -12.91 -0.59 -17.20
C CYS A 18 -13.69 0.28 -18.21
N LEU A 19 -13.43 0.11 -19.49
CA LEU A 19 -14.14 0.86 -20.54
C LEU A 19 -15.65 0.58 -20.54
N GLN A 20 -16.05 -0.68 -20.36
CA GLN A 20 -17.47 -1.08 -20.25
C GLN A 20 -18.15 -0.48 -19.02
N MET A 21 -17.40 -0.31 -17.93
CA MET A 21 -17.86 0.42 -16.75
C MET A 21 -17.82 1.95 -16.92
N GLY A 22 -17.30 2.47 -18.04
CA GLY A 22 -17.10 3.90 -18.26
C GLY A 22 -16.01 4.50 -17.38
N ILE A 23 -14.98 3.72 -17.08
CA ILE A 23 -13.75 4.13 -16.38
C ILE A 23 -12.65 4.20 -17.43
N THR A 24 -12.13 5.38 -17.69
CA THR A 24 -11.07 5.63 -18.67
C THR A 24 -9.74 6.00 -18.04
N ASP A 25 -9.78 6.49 -16.81
CA ASP A 25 -8.58 6.89 -16.09
C ASP A 25 -8.10 5.73 -15.20
N VAL A 26 -6.80 5.44 -15.29
CA VAL A 26 -6.23 4.27 -14.62
C VAL A 26 -4.95 4.63 -13.85
N ILE A 27 -4.68 3.83 -12.83
CA ILE A 27 -3.45 3.80 -12.07
C ILE A 27 -2.72 2.51 -12.43
N VAL A 28 -1.40 2.56 -12.57
CA VAL A 28 -0.60 1.39 -12.93
C VAL A 28 0.65 1.24 -12.04
N LYS A 29 1.10 0.00 -11.86
CA LYS A 29 2.41 -0.30 -11.28
C LYS A 29 3.39 -0.64 -12.41
N VAL A 30 4.55 0.00 -12.40
CA VAL A 30 5.52 -0.07 -13.50
C VAL A 30 6.77 -0.92 -13.17
N ASN A 31 6.68 -1.77 -12.17
CA ASN A 31 7.77 -2.64 -11.77
C ASN A 31 8.20 -3.57 -12.94
N PRO A 32 9.51 -3.78 -13.19
CA PRO A 32 10.02 -4.63 -14.25
C PRO A 32 9.48 -6.06 -14.26
N ASP A 33 9.25 -6.65 -13.09
CA ASP A 33 8.68 -8.01 -12.96
C ASP A 33 7.26 -8.12 -13.54
N LEU A 34 6.52 -7.01 -13.56
CA LEU A 34 5.16 -6.96 -14.12
C LEU A 34 5.15 -6.57 -15.59
N THR A 35 6.08 -5.73 -15.99
CA THR A 35 6.10 -5.14 -17.34
C THR A 35 6.96 -5.93 -18.31
N GLY A 36 7.94 -6.67 -17.81
CA GLY A 36 9.03 -7.27 -18.61
C GLY A 36 9.96 -6.22 -19.23
N LEU A 37 9.82 -4.94 -18.86
CA LEU A 37 10.62 -3.83 -19.39
C LEU A 37 11.62 -3.36 -18.33
N PRO A 38 12.91 -3.20 -18.71
CA PRO A 38 13.90 -2.65 -17.80
C PRO A 38 13.71 -1.15 -17.60
N ASP A 39 14.33 -0.62 -16.56
CA ASP A 39 14.47 0.82 -16.31
C ASP A 39 13.13 1.59 -16.35
N PRO A 40 12.15 1.29 -15.49
CA PRO A 40 10.82 1.91 -15.52
C PRO A 40 10.84 3.42 -15.23
N TRP A 41 11.96 3.96 -14.74
CA TRP A 41 12.18 5.38 -14.54
C TRP A 41 12.48 6.15 -15.85
N LYS A 42 12.95 5.45 -16.90
CA LYS A 42 13.26 6.07 -18.19
C LYS A 42 12.00 6.47 -18.94
N TYR A 43 12.03 7.65 -19.54
CA TYR A 43 10.92 8.19 -20.32
C TYR A 43 10.40 7.23 -21.40
N ASP A 44 11.30 6.64 -22.18
CA ASP A 44 10.91 5.78 -23.30
C ASP A 44 10.25 4.47 -22.82
N THR A 45 10.69 3.93 -21.69
CA THR A 45 10.08 2.76 -21.07
C THR A 45 8.68 3.08 -20.55
N LEU A 46 8.56 4.16 -19.77
CA LEU A 46 7.27 4.59 -19.23
C LEU A 46 6.29 4.98 -20.36
N LYS A 47 6.80 5.65 -21.40
CA LYS A 47 6.00 6.00 -22.57
C LYS A 47 5.41 4.78 -23.27
N LYS A 48 6.16 3.69 -23.44
CA LYS A 48 5.64 2.45 -24.04
C LYS A 48 4.44 1.90 -23.28
N ILE A 49 4.48 1.93 -21.94
CA ILE A 49 3.37 1.48 -21.09
C ILE A 49 2.16 2.41 -21.28
N VAL A 50 2.38 3.71 -21.22
CA VAL A 50 1.32 4.73 -21.38
C VAL A 50 0.68 4.63 -22.79
N ASP A 51 1.49 4.55 -23.83
CA ASP A 51 0.99 4.42 -25.22
C ASP A 51 0.19 3.13 -25.41
N GLY A 52 0.62 2.01 -24.80
CA GLY A 52 -0.10 0.74 -24.87
C GLY A 52 -1.50 0.82 -24.25
N LEU A 53 -1.65 1.51 -23.12
CA LEU A 53 -2.94 1.76 -22.48
C LEU A 53 -3.78 2.77 -23.28
N ALA A 54 -3.15 3.82 -23.78
CA ALA A 54 -3.83 4.85 -24.59
C ALA A 54 -4.37 4.28 -25.91
N ALA A 55 -3.66 3.35 -26.55
CA ALA A 55 -4.14 2.67 -27.76
C ALA A 55 -5.43 1.86 -27.54
N GLU A 56 -5.70 1.44 -26.31
CA GLU A 56 -6.93 0.75 -25.90
C GLU A 56 -7.98 1.72 -25.29
N GLY A 57 -7.72 3.03 -25.28
CA GLY A 57 -8.65 4.06 -24.78
C GLY A 57 -8.54 4.35 -23.27
N LEU A 58 -7.46 3.94 -22.62
CA LEU A 58 -7.21 4.21 -21.20
C LEU A 58 -6.15 5.29 -21.02
N THR A 59 -6.34 6.15 -20.02
CA THR A 59 -5.43 7.25 -19.68
C THR A 59 -4.76 6.96 -18.33
N VAL A 60 -3.43 6.87 -18.31
CA VAL A 60 -2.68 6.72 -17.06
C VAL A 60 -2.64 8.08 -16.36
N VAL A 61 -3.27 8.18 -15.21
CA VAL A 61 -3.31 9.40 -14.38
C VAL A 61 -2.41 9.36 -13.16
N GLY A 62 -1.94 8.17 -12.79
CA GLY A 62 -1.03 7.98 -11.68
C GLY A 62 -0.29 6.65 -11.73
N LEU A 63 0.77 6.58 -10.96
CA LEU A 63 1.49 5.34 -10.67
C LEU A 63 1.27 4.94 -9.22
N GLU A 64 1.37 3.63 -8.91
CA GLU A 64 1.22 3.12 -7.55
C GLU A 64 2.20 1.98 -7.26
N GLY A 65 2.80 2.03 -6.07
CA GLY A 65 3.75 1.05 -5.57
C GLY A 65 5.19 1.33 -5.99
N ASP A 66 6.11 0.49 -5.49
CA ASP A 66 7.53 0.62 -5.78
C ASP A 66 7.81 0.35 -7.26
N PRO A 67 8.42 1.30 -7.98
CA PRO A 67 8.68 1.17 -9.41
C PRO A 67 9.86 0.24 -9.71
N PHE A 68 10.76 0.06 -8.76
CA PHE A 68 11.94 -0.81 -8.80
C PHE A 68 12.33 -1.22 -7.37
N ASP A 69 13.45 -1.92 -7.20
CA ASP A 69 13.96 -2.30 -5.88
C ASP A 69 14.34 -1.05 -5.05
N MET A 70 13.48 -0.72 -4.09
CA MET A 70 13.66 0.42 -3.18
C MET A 70 14.47 0.08 -1.93
N SER A 71 14.95 -1.15 -1.78
CA SER A 71 15.70 -1.57 -0.58
C SER A 71 16.97 -0.75 -0.32
N PRO A 72 17.76 -0.29 -1.32
CA PRO A 72 18.91 0.57 -1.06
C PRO A 72 18.56 1.91 -0.38
N ILE A 73 17.31 2.35 -0.51
CA ILE A 73 16.78 3.56 0.12
C ILE A 73 16.12 3.22 1.45
N LYS A 74 15.14 2.32 1.43
CA LYS A 74 14.28 2.01 2.59
C LYS A 74 15.02 1.26 3.69
N GLU A 75 15.93 0.37 3.30
CA GLU A 75 16.65 -0.54 4.18
C GLU A 75 18.13 -0.13 4.38
N TYR A 76 18.49 1.09 4.05
CA TYR A 76 19.87 1.56 4.23
C TYR A 76 20.28 1.54 5.72
N GLY A 77 21.50 1.04 6.00
CA GLY A 77 22.01 0.93 7.36
C GLY A 77 21.54 -0.30 8.14
N ILE A 78 20.82 -1.23 7.51
CA ILE A 78 20.46 -2.50 8.17
C ILE A 78 21.72 -3.32 8.44
N GLY A 79 21.96 -3.59 9.75
CA GLY A 79 22.99 -4.51 10.20
C GLY A 79 22.48 -5.95 10.28
N VAL A 80 23.35 -6.92 10.06
CA VAL A 80 23.11 -8.30 10.53
C VAL A 80 23.39 -8.28 12.02
N ASP A 81 22.43 -8.68 12.85
CA ASP A 81 22.68 -8.85 14.28
C ASP A 81 23.59 -10.08 14.48
N ASN A 82 24.89 -9.82 14.66
CA ASN A 82 25.91 -10.88 14.84
C ASN A 82 25.82 -11.55 16.22
N ASN A 83 24.92 -11.11 17.11
CA ASN A 83 24.81 -11.65 18.47
C ASN A 83 24.19 -13.06 18.56
N HIS A 84 23.69 -13.63 17.46
CA HIS A 84 23.20 -15.00 17.41
C HIS A 84 24.09 -15.99 16.64
N ALA A 85 25.29 -15.57 16.23
CA ALA A 85 26.19 -16.44 15.45
C ALA A 85 27.05 -17.40 16.32
N GLU A 86 26.94 -17.40 17.65
CA GLU A 86 27.82 -18.19 18.52
C GLU A 86 27.30 -19.60 18.85
N HIS A 87 26.13 -20.03 18.38
CA HIS A 87 25.61 -21.39 18.65
C HIS A 87 24.96 -22.05 17.42
N ALA A 88 25.69 -22.26 16.35
CA ALA A 88 25.26 -23.16 15.28
C ALA A 88 26.46 -23.85 14.63
N ASP A 89 27.00 -24.84 15.34
CA ASP A 89 27.78 -25.91 14.75
C ASP A 89 26.85 -26.92 14.07
N LEU A 90 26.43 -26.66 12.85
CA LEU A 90 25.86 -27.62 11.88
C LEU A 90 26.28 -27.21 10.48
N ALA A 91 27.29 -27.92 10.01
CA ALA A 91 27.89 -27.78 8.70
C ALA A 91 26.90 -28.18 7.57
N ASP A 92 27.08 -27.59 6.42
CA ASP A 92 26.75 -27.99 5.05
C ASP A 92 25.46 -27.49 4.37
N GLN A 93 24.55 -26.74 4.98
CA GLN A 93 23.47 -26.08 4.22
C GLN A 93 23.48 -24.54 4.30
N HIS A 94 24.43 -23.95 5.00
CA HIS A 94 24.46 -22.51 5.30
C HIS A 94 25.30 -21.65 4.34
N HIS A 95 26.01 -22.24 3.38
CA HIS A 95 26.96 -21.46 2.56
C HIS A 95 26.24 -20.52 1.55
N GLU A 96 25.18 -20.98 0.90
CA GLU A 96 24.40 -20.13 -0.01
C GLU A 96 23.61 -19.06 0.72
N THR A 97 23.00 -19.41 1.87
CA THR A 97 22.20 -18.44 2.64
C THR A 97 23.08 -17.36 3.27
N THR A 98 24.27 -17.72 3.76
CA THR A 98 25.25 -16.78 4.34
C THR A 98 25.84 -15.85 3.28
N LEU A 99 26.09 -16.35 2.07
CA LEU A 99 26.57 -15.54 0.94
C LEU A 99 25.51 -14.53 0.49
N HIS A 100 24.25 -14.94 0.40
CA HIS A 100 23.14 -14.04 0.07
C HIS A 100 22.90 -12.95 1.11
N VAL A 101 23.01 -13.28 2.40
CA VAL A 101 22.88 -12.30 3.50
C VAL A 101 24.06 -11.31 3.46
N SER A 102 25.27 -11.79 3.27
CA SER A 102 26.47 -10.94 3.18
C SER A 102 26.43 -9.98 1.98
N THR A 103 26.04 -10.45 0.79
CA THR A 103 25.93 -9.62 -0.41
C THR A 103 24.79 -8.60 -0.29
N ARG A 104 23.66 -8.99 0.30
CA ARG A 104 22.55 -8.07 0.57
C ARG A 104 22.96 -6.99 1.58
N SER A 105 23.57 -7.36 2.70
CA SER A 105 24.07 -6.40 3.71
C SER A 105 25.07 -5.41 3.12
N THR A 106 26.00 -5.87 2.27
CA THR A 106 26.98 -5.00 1.60
C THR A 106 26.28 -4.02 0.65
N ARG A 107 25.25 -4.46 -0.06
CA ARG A 107 24.46 -3.59 -0.97
C ARG A 107 23.64 -2.55 -0.21
N LEU A 108 23.01 -2.94 0.90
CA LEU A 108 22.18 -2.05 1.72
C LEU A 108 22.98 -0.98 2.46
N ASN A 109 24.27 -1.23 2.71
CA ASN A 109 25.18 -0.27 3.34
C ASN A 109 26.01 0.51 2.31
N ASN A 110 25.74 0.37 1.01
CA ASN A 110 26.43 1.06 -0.04
C ASN A 110 25.74 2.40 -0.36
N SER A 111 26.38 3.50 0.04
CA SER A 111 25.87 4.85 -0.25
C SER A 111 25.74 5.15 -1.74
N ALA A 112 26.61 4.60 -2.59
CA ALA A 112 26.53 4.77 -4.04
C ALA A 112 25.24 4.13 -4.61
N SER A 113 24.88 2.92 -4.15
CA SER A 113 23.63 2.27 -4.57
C SER A 113 22.38 3.06 -4.12
N ARG A 114 22.42 3.69 -2.93
CA ARG A 114 21.35 4.56 -2.46
C ARG A 114 21.21 5.79 -3.33
N GLU A 115 22.31 6.47 -3.64
CA GLU A 115 22.30 7.66 -4.50
C GLU A 115 21.85 7.35 -5.94
N GLU A 116 22.26 6.22 -6.49
CA GLU A 116 21.80 5.74 -7.79
C GLU A 116 20.28 5.51 -7.78
N SER A 117 19.77 4.81 -6.77
CA SER A 117 18.32 4.58 -6.63
C SER A 117 17.54 5.88 -6.47
N LEU A 118 18.07 6.87 -5.74
CA LEU A 118 17.48 8.20 -5.63
C LEU A 118 17.53 8.97 -6.95
N ALA A 119 18.59 8.82 -7.74
CA ALA A 119 18.67 9.41 -9.08
C ALA A 119 17.62 8.82 -10.02
N HIS A 120 17.44 7.50 -10.03
CA HIS A 120 16.38 6.82 -10.77
C HIS A 120 14.99 7.28 -10.34
N TYR A 121 14.77 7.48 -9.05
CA TYR A 121 13.48 7.96 -8.57
C TYR A 121 13.19 9.40 -9.05
N ARG A 122 14.19 10.29 -9.06
CA ARG A 122 14.04 11.64 -9.61
C ARG A 122 13.78 11.61 -11.13
N GLU A 123 14.49 10.75 -11.87
CA GLU A 123 14.27 10.55 -13.31
C GLU A 123 12.85 10.03 -13.60
N LEU A 124 12.32 9.12 -12.75
CA LEU A 124 10.93 8.69 -12.84
C LEU A 124 9.95 9.85 -12.73
N LEU A 125 10.14 10.73 -11.73
CA LEU A 125 9.28 11.92 -11.55
C LEU A 125 9.34 12.85 -12.77
N GLU A 126 10.52 13.05 -13.33
CA GLU A 126 10.67 13.86 -14.55
C GLU A 126 9.98 13.18 -15.76
N SER A 127 10.11 11.87 -15.91
CA SER A 127 9.45 11.08 -16.96
C SER A 127 7.94 11.10 -16.83
N MET A 128 7.40 10.95 -15.61
CA MET A 128 5.98 11.10 -15.31
C MET A 128 5.46 12.49 -15.70
N SER A 129 6.18 13.53 -15.34
CA SER A 129 5.79 14.92 -15.64
C SER A 129 5.70 15.17 -17.14
N ARG A 130 6.69 14.66 -17.92
CA ARG A 130 6.69 14.76 -19.41
C ARG A 130 5.50 14.03 -20.05
N LEU A 131 4.99 12.98 -19.40
CA LEU A 131 3.83 12.19 -19.84
C LEU A 131 2.49 12.71 -19.27
N GLY A 132 2.52 13.79 -18.49
CA GLY A 132 1.31 14.36 -17.88
C GLY A 132 0.78 13.60 -16.66
N ILE A 133 1.51 12.63 -16.15
CA ILE A 133 1.13 11.85 -14.95
C ILE A 133 1.45 12.70 -13.71
N LYS A 134 0.44 12.97 -12.87
CA LYS A 134 0.57 13.92 -11.76
C LYS A 134 0.46 13.30 -10.36
N LEU A 135 0.17 12.00 -10.27
CA LEU A 135 0.03 11.27 -9.01
C LEU A 135 1.03 10.11 -8.94
N LEU A 136 1.75 10.02 -7.83
CA LEU A 136 2.52 8.84 -7.44
C LEU A 136 2.09 8.38 -6.05
N CYS A 137 1.36 7.27 -5.97
CA CYS A 137 1.06 6.60 -4.71
C CYS A 137 2.25 5.72 -4.33
N TYR A 138 2.92 6.07 -3.26
CA TYR A 138 4.08 5.32 -2.77
C TYR A 138 3.87 4.90 -1.31
N ASN A 139 4.64 3.92 -0.87
CA ASN A 139 4.72 3.51 0.53
C ASN A 139 6.17 3.52 1.01
N PHE A 140 6.37 3.48 2.32
CA PHE A 140 7.71 3.35 2.91
C PHE A 140 7.82 2.11 3.80
N MET A 141 7.11 1.05 3.42
CA MET A 141 7.17 -0.25 4.08
C MET A 141 8.54 -0.88 3.87
N VAL A 142 9.17 -1.31 4.96
CA VAL A 142 10.50 -1.91 4.98
C VAL A 142 10.37 -3.42 5.08
N GLY A 143 11.23 -4.16 4.38
CA GLY A 143 11.30 -5.62 4.40
C GLY A 143 10.14 -6.32 3.71
N THR A 144 8.93 -6.11 4.17
CA THR A 144 7.70 -6.68 3.60
C THR A 144 6.75 -5.54 3.25
N GLY A 145 6.12 -5.56 2.09
CA GLY A 145 5.07 -4.63 1.71
C GLY A 145 3.77 -4.84 2.52
N TRP A 146 2.63 -4.63 1.91
CA TRP A 146 1.35 -5.01 2.52
C TRP A 146 1.29 -6.53 2.68
N ALA A 147 0.79 -7.02 3.82
CA ALA A 147 0.84 -8.43 4.19
C ALA A 147 -0.53 -8.99 4.57
N ARG A 148 -0.80 -10.23 4.15
CA ARG A 148 -1.98 -11.01 4.55
C ARG A 148 -1.55 -12.41 4.95
N THR A 149 -2.25 -12.99 5.91
CA THR A 149 -1.95 -14.34 6.43
C THR A 149 -2.76 -15.43 5.75
N GLY A 150 -3.81 -15.07 5.00
CA GLY A 150 -4.61 -16.05 4.26
C GLY A 150 -5.90 -15.49 3.72
N VAL A 151 -6.87 -16.38 3.55
CA VAL A 151 -8.20 -16.10 2.99
C VAL A 151 -9.25 -16.67 3.94
N ARG A 152 -10.30 -15.89 4.23
CA ARG A 152 -11.49 -16.32 5.00
C ARG A 152 -12.72 -16.26 4.11
N GLU A 153 -13.68 -17.16 4.38
CA GLU A 153 -15.00 -17.07 3.77
C GLU A 153 -15.81 -15.95 4.42
N GLY A 154 -16.41 -15.13 3.57
CA GLY A 154 -17.29 -14.03 3.95
C GLY A 154 -18.70 -14.20 3.37
N ARG A 155 -19.36 -13.09 3.08
CA ARG A 155 -20.72 -13.01 2.56
C ARG A 155 -20.92 -13.93 1.34
N GLY A 156 -21.86 -14.89 1.44
CA GLY A 156 -22.24 -15.79 0.36
C GLY A 156 -21.14 -16.74 -0.09
N GLY A 157 -20.15 -17.03 0.75
CA GLY A 157 -19.01 -17.88 0.40
C GLY A 157 -17.91 -17.18 -0.40
N ALA A 158 -17.99 -15.85 -0.58
CA ALA A 158 -16.92 -15.08 -1.19
C ALA A 158 -15.65 -15.14 -0.33
N LYS A 159 -14.48 -15.15 -0.96
CA LYS A 159 -13.20 -15.32 -0.27
C LYS A 159 -12.49 -13.99 -0.13
N ALA A 160 -12.33 -13.55 1.11
CA ALA A 160 -11.66 -12.31 1.46
C ALA A 160 -10.27 -12.55 2.05
N THR A 161 -9.29 -11.76 1.69
CA THR A 161 -7.99 -11.80 2.34
C THR A 161 -8.11 -11.30 3.78
N TYR A 162 -7.30 -11.86 4.69
CA TYR A 162 -7.23 -11.45 6.09
C TYR A 162 -5.80 -11.37 6.59
N PHE A 163 -5.60 -10.60 7.63
CA PHE A 163 -4.36 -10.59 8.41
C PHE A 163 -4.66 -11.03 9.85
N SER A 164 -3.79 -11.86 10.42
CA SER A 164 -3.82 -12.24 11.83
C SER A 164 -2.39 -12.36 12.37
N LEU A 165 -2.05 -11.51 13.33
CA LEU A 165 -0.74 -11.54 13.99
C LEU A 165 -0.53 -12.85 14.73
N ARG A 166 -1.60 -13.42 15.30
CA ARG A 166 -1.57 -14.73 15.96
C ARG A 166 -1.22 -15.84 14.98
N ASP A 167 -1.91 -15.89 13.82
CA ASP A 167 -1.67 -16.94 12.82
C ASP A 167 -0.26 -16.84 12.25
N LEU A 168 0.22 -15.61 12.06
CA LEU A 168 1.59 -15.35 11.65
C LEU A 168 2.61 -15.86 12.66
N SER A 169 2.37 -15.66 13.98
CA SER A 169 3.29 -16.04 15.06
C SER A 169 3.35 -17.57 15.28
N THR A 170 2.23 -18.26 15.08
CA THR A 170 2.10 -19.72 15.26
C THR A 170 2.49 -20.51 14.03
N GLY A 171 2.75 -19.84 12.89
CA GLY A 171 2.96 -20.51 11.61
C GLY A 171 1.67 -21.14 11.04
N LEU A 172 0.54 -20.93 11.70
CA LEU A 172 -0.79 -21.27 11.21
C LEU A 172 -1.20 -20.22 10.14
N THR A 173 -0.48 -20.23 9.05
CA THR A 173 -0.97 -19.54 7.85
C THR A 173 -2.12 -20.38 7.34
N GLY A 174 -3.28 -19.80 7.03
CA GLY A 174 -4.52 -20.50 6.64
C GLY A 174 -4.43 -21.41 5.40
N LEU A 175 -3.25 -21.96 5.17
CA LEU A 175 -2.86 -22.92 4.14
C LEU A 175 -3.11 -24.37 4.54
N SER A 176 -3.42 -24.69 5.81
CA SER A 176 -3.63 -26.06 6.25
C SER A 176 -4.88 -26.73 5.67
N GLY A 177 -5.74 -26.00 4.97
CA GLY A 177 -6.88 -26.54 4.23
C GLY A 177 -6.72 -26.60 2.71
N LEU A 178 -5.58 -26.14 2.17
CA LEU A 178 -5.31 -26.04 0.73
C LEU A 178 -4.08 -26.87 0.31
N SER A 179 -3.79 -27.95 1.04
CA SER A 179 -2.58 -28.78 0.87
C SER A 179 -2.56 -29.64 -0.40
N ASP A 180 -3.52 -29.53 -1.30
CA ASP A 180 -3.59 -30.37 -2.50
C ASP A 180 -3.72 -29.60 -3.82
N THR A 181 -2.79 -28.73 -4.11
CA THR A 181 -2.41 -28.50 -5.52
C THR A 181 -1.05 -27.82 -5.56
N ALA A 182 -0.05 -28.49 -6.11
CA ALA A 182 1.27 -27.97 -6.45
C ALA A 182 1.24 -26.77 -7.43
N ASN A 183 0.06 -26.27 -7.77
CA ASN A 183 -0.20 -25.22 -8.75
C ASN A 183 -1.17 -24.13 -8.21
N ASN A 184 -1.39 -24.01 -6.90
CA ASN A 184 -2.29 -22.98 -6.39
C ASN A 184 -1.49 -21.81 -5.80
N PRO A 185 -1.40 -20.66 -6.50
CA PRO A 185 -0.64 -19.47 -6.04
C PRO A 185 -1.39 -18.66 -4.97
N VAL A 186 -2.26 -19.30 -4.16
CA VAL A 186 -2.78 -18.69 -2.92
C VAL A 186 -1.65 -18.67 -1.86
N ASN A 187 -0.44 -18.50 -2.33
CA ASN A 187 0.70 -18.21 -1.49
C ASN A 187 0.49 -16.81 -0.91
N LEU A 188 0.52 -16.72 0.40
CA LEU A 188 0.69 -15.53 1.22
C LEU A 188 0.97 -14.29 0.38
N VAL A 189 0.01 -13.41 0.26
CA VAL A 189 0.27 -12.16 -0.42
C VAL A 189 1.34 -11.43 0.39
N ASN A 190 2.55 -11.40 -0.16
CA ASN A 190 3.76 -10.93 0.51
C ASN A 190 4.06 -11.67 1.83
N PRO A 191 4.63 -12.88 1.79
CA PRO A 191 4.98 -13.61 2.99
C PRO A 191 5.91 -12.77 3.86
N VAL A 192 5.55 -12.65 5.14
CA VAL A 192 6.39 -11.96 6.11
C VAL A 192 7.67 -12.76 6.28
N LYS A 193 8.74 -12.31 5.67
CA LYS A 193 10.05 -12.93 5.81
C LYS A 193 10.58 -12.61 7.19
N LYS A 194 10.68 -13.61 8.07
CA LYS A 194 11.47 -13.48 9.31
C LYS A 194 12.93 -13.42 8.88
N HIS A 195 13.55 -12.28 8.98
CA HIS A 195 14.99 -12.12 8.83
C HIS A 195 15.61 -11.83 10.19
N ASN A 196 16.84 -12.30 10.40
CA ASN A 196 17.69 -11.90 11.54
C ASN A 196 18.17 -10.43 11.41
N LEU A 197 17.54 -9.66 10.51
CA LEU A 197 17.82 -8.26 10.28
C LEU A 197 16.78 -7.45 11.04
N ILE A 198 17.25 -6.60 11.93
CA ILE A 198 16.41 -5.69 12.72
C ILE A 198 16.70 -4.28 12.22
N ILE A 199 15.65 -3.52 11.92
CA ILE A 199 15.76 -2.09 11.68
C ILE A 199 14.86 -1.35 12.68
N SER A 200 15.44 -0.38 13.36
CA SER A 200 14.72 0.41 14.36
C SER A 200 13.86 1.51 13.71
N HIS A 201 12.90 2.03 14.46
CA HIS A 201 12.09 3.18 14.05
C HIS A 201 12.97 4.39 13.69
N ASP A 202 13.99 4.68 14.51
CA ASP A 202 14.88 5.81 14.26
C ASP A 202 15.62 5.67 12.93
N GLN A 203 16.08 4.46 12.61
CA GLN A 203 16.75 4.21 11.33
C GLN A 203 15.78 4.34 10.15
N VAL A 204 14.56 3.82 10.26
CA VAL A 204 13.54 3.95 9.20
C VAL A 204 13.16 5.43 9.01
N TRP A 205 13.01 6.19 10.10
CA TRP A 205 12.75 7.62 10.02
C TRP A 205 13.91 8.39 9.38
N ALA A 206 15.15 8.06 9.71
CA ALA A 206 16.33 8.68 9.09
C ALA A 206 16.38 8.38 7.58
N ASN A 207 16.07 7.15 7.17
CA ASN A 207 16.00 6.76 5.76
C ASN A 207 14.86 7.49 5.04
N TYR A 208 13.70 7.61 5.68
CA TYR A 208 12.55 8.34 5.13
C TYR A 208 12.86 9.83 4.96
N GLU A 209 13.43 10.48 5.97
CA GLU A 209 13.82 11.90 5.91
C GLU A 209 14.81 12.14 4.77
N TYR A 210 15.83 11.28 4.66
CA TYR A 210 16.80 11.36 3.57
C TYR A 210 16.14 11.22 2.19
N PHE A 211 15.26 10.24 2.03
CA PHE A 211 14.49 10.03 0.81
C PHE A 211 13.66 11.26 0.45
N ILE A 212 12.82 11.71 1.36
CA ILE A 212 11.88 12.81 1.11
C ILE A 212 12.63 14.10 0.76
N ARG A 213 13.67 14.46 1.50
CA ARG A 213 14.48 15.65 1.22
C ARG A 213 15.20 15.57 -0.14
N SER A 214 15.54 14.35 -0.58
CA SER A 214 16.20 14.12 -1.87
C SER A 214 15.26 14.22 -3.07
N VAL A 215 13.99 13.78 -2.96
CA VAL A 215 13.07 13.65 -4.10
C VAL A 215 12.04 14.76 -4.22
N MET A 216 11.66 15.40 -3.09
CA MET A 216 10.62 16.44 -3.07
C MET A 216 10.91 17.66 -3.95
N PRO A 217 12.14 18.19 -4.03
CA PRO A 217 12.43 19.29 -4.95
C PRO A 217 12.11 18.96 -6.42
N THR A 218 12.36 17.70 -6.82
CA THR A 218 12.00 17.23 -8.17
C THR A 218 10.49 17.06 -8.31
N ALA A 219 9.81 16.51 -7.31
CA ALA A 219 8.35 16.37 -7.33
C ALA A 219 7.65 17.74 -7.48
N GLU A 220 8.10 18.75 -6.73
CA GLU A 220 7.59 20.13 -6.83
C GLU A 220 7.81 20.73 -8.21
N LYS A 221 9.05 20.68 -8.71
CA LYS A 221 9.38 21.15 -10.07
C LYS A 221 8.53 20.48 -11.14
N CYS A 222 8.23 19.20 -10.97
CA CYS A 222 7.43 18.40 -11.90
C CYS A 222 5.91 18.53 -11.68
N GLY A 223 5.48 19.18 -10.60
CA GLY A 223 4.06 19.31 -10.24
C GLY A 223 3.41 17.95 -9.95
N ILE A 224 4.16 17.02 -9.35
CA ILE A 224 3.69 15.69 -8.98
C ILE A 224 3.32 15.67 -7.50
N ARG A 225 2.18 15.08 -7.19
CA ARG A 225 1.76 14.80 -5.83
C ARG A 225 2.17 13.38 -5.46
N MET A 226 3.07 13.24 -4.50
CA MET A 226 3.51 11.97 -3.95
C MET A 226 2.62 11.62 -2.76
N GLY A 227 1.60 10.78 -2.99
CA GLY A 227 0.67 10.32 -1.97
C GLY A 227 1.26 9.16 -1.17
N LEU A 228 1.63 9.41 0.08
CA LEU A 228 2.13 8.38 0.99
C LEU A 228 0.99 7.47 1.44
N HIS A 229 1.10 6.18 1.16
CA HIS A 229 0.18 5.14 1.63
C HIS A 229 0.55 4.69 3.04
N PRO A 230 -0.43 4.44 3.94
CA PRO A 230 -0.19 3.88 5.27
C PRO A 230 0.51 2.53 5.25
N ASP A 231 1.14 2.17 6.35
CA ASP A 231 1.57 0.79 6.55
C ASP A 231 0.37 -0.16 6.56
N ASP A 232 0.52 -1.34 5.99
CA ASP A 232 -0.52 -2.36 5.90
C ASP A 232 0.05 -3.76 6.20
N PRO A 233 -0.24 -4.29 7.39
CA PRO A 233 -1.00 -3.74 8.52
C PRO A 233 -0.32 -2.58 9.24
N CYS A 234 -1.13 -1.77 9.97
CA CYS A 234 -0.68 -0.62 10.76
C CYS A 234 -0.11 -1.05 12.12
N LEU A 235 0.86 -1.95 12.10
CA LEU A 235 1.56 -2.42 13.29
C LEU A 235 2.80 -1.56 13.58
N ASP A 236 3.31 -1.65 14.80
CA ASP A 236 4.57 -1.02 15.20
C ASP A 236 5.80 -1.67 14.53
N SER A 237 5.72 -2.98 14.32
CA SER A 237 6.73 -3.74 13.59
C SER A 237 6.15 -4.97 12.92
N LEU A 238 6.80 -5.46 11.86
CA LEU A 238 6.42 -6.68 11.17
C LEU A 238 7.66 -7.45 10.70
N GLY A 239 7.80 -8.71 11.16
CA GLY A 239 8.92 -9.57 10.78
C GLY A 239 10.31 -9.06 11.21
N GLY A 240 10.38 -8.24 12.25
CA GLY A 240 11.62 -7.62 12.74
C GLY A 240 11.91 -6.23 12.15
N TYR A 241 11.04 -5.74 11.26
CA TYR A 241 11.17 -4.41 10.65
C TYR A 241 10.21 -3.42 11.30
N ALA A 242 10.72 -2.27 11.72
CA ALA A 242 9.88 -1.18 12.21
C ALA A 242 8.96 -0.65 11.12
N ARG A 243 7.75 -0.25 11.51
CA ARG A 243 6.72 0.40 10.70
C ARG A 243 6.51 1.80 11.24
N ILE A 244 6.55 2.82 10.39
CA ILE A 244 6.54 4.21 10.85
C ILE A 244 5.28 4.98 10.45
N PHE A 245 4.44 4.44 9.57
CA PHE A 245 3.23 5.11 9.09
C PHE A 245 1.95 4.41 9.54
N GLY A 246 1.89 4.10 10.84
CA GLY A 246 0.74 3.49 11.53
C GLY A 246 -0.08 4.47 12.37
N SER A 247 0.16 5.80 12.31
CA SER A 247 -0.60 6.81 13.06
C SER A 247 -0.71 8.14 12.32
N VAL A 248 -1.68 8.99 12.71
CA VAL A 248 -1.86 10.34 12.13
C VAL A 248 -0.66 11.24 12.43
N GLU A 249 -0.08 11.11 13.62
CA GLU A 249 1.12 11.86 14.05
C GLU A 249 2.31 11.57 13.16
N ALA A 250 2.44 10.34 12.67
CA ALA A 250 3.50 9.98 11.74
C ALA A 250 3.38 10.75 10.41
N TYR A 251 2.16 10.95 9.92
CA TYR A 251 1.91 11.78 8.74
C TYR A 251 2.19 13.26 8.97
N ASP A 252 1.84 13.76 10.15
CA ASP A 252 2.15 15.15 10.51
C ASP A 252 3.67 15.35 10.63
N ARG A 253 4.40 14.37 11.21
CA ARG A 253 5.87 14.36 11.22
C ARG A 253 6.44 14.33 9.81
N ALA A 254 5.94 13.46 8.93
CA ALA A 254 6.39 13.36 7.54
C ALA A 254 6.20 14.69 6.79
N TYR A 255 5.06 15.35 7.00
CA TYR A 255 4.80 16.65 6.42
C TYR A 255 5.71 17.73 7.00
N ALA A 256 5.97 17.72 8.31
CA ALA A 256 6.88 18.66 8.95
C ALA A 256 8.34 18.52 8.47
N ILE A 257 8.78 17.31 8.08
CA ILE A 257 10.11 17.09 7.48
C ILE A 257 10.27 17.89 6.17
N TYR A 258 9.22 17.90 5.34
CA TYR A 258 9.19 18.67 4.09
C TYR A 258 7.79 19.20 3.81
N PRO A 259 7.43 20.39 4.29
CA PRO A 259 6.12 21.02 4.06
C PRO A 259 5.93 21.42 2.60
N SER A 260 5.15 20.64 1.86
CA SER A 260 4.93 20.87 0.43
C SER A 260 3.59 20.27 -0.01
N PRO A 261 2.87 20.89 -0.95
CA PRO A 261 1.70 20.28 -1.60
C PRO A 261 2.04 18.97 -2.34
N SER A 262 3.31 18.77 -2.74
CA SER A 262 3.79 17.54 -3.36
C SER A 262 3.97 16.40 -2.36
N ASN A 263 4.22 16.70 -1.08
CA ASN A 263 4.27 15.73 0.02
C ASN A 263 2.83 15.49 0.52
N ALA A 264 2.17 14.51 -0.05
CA ALA A 264 0.74 14.31 0.05
C ALA A 264 0.39 12.96 0.70
N VAL A 265 -0.90 12.73 0.90
CA VAL A 265 -1.45 11.54 1.55
C VAL A 265 -2.25 10.72 0.55
N THR A 266 -2.03 9.42 0.49
CA THR A 266 -3.00 8.45 -0.01
C THR A 266 -3.89 8.03 1.15
N PHE A 267 -5.15 8.45 1.10
CA PHE A 267 -6.12 8.19 2.15
C PHE A 267 -6.75 6.80 1.96
N CYS A 268 -6.09 5.76 2.49
CA CYS A 268 -6.63 4.40 2.52
C CYS A 268 -7.54 4.26 3.75
N GLN A 269 -8.86 4.24 3.53
CA GLN A 269 -9.88 4.27 4.59
C GLN A 269 -9.68 3.16 5.63
N ALA A 270 -9.50 1.91 5.20
CA ALA A 270 -9.34 0.79 6.12
C ALA A 270 -8.09 0.92 6.99
N ASN A 271 -6.94 1.34 6.43
CA ASN A 271 -5.73 1.51 7.21
C ASN A 271 -5.88 2.65 8.23
N PHE A 272 -6.47 3.79 7.85
CA PHE A 272 -6.75 4.84 8.81
C PHE A 272 -7.80 4.43 9.85
N LYS A 273 -8.78 3.60 9.51
CA LYS A 273 -9.71 2.99 10.48
C LYS A 273 -8.96 2.11 11.49
N LEU A 274 -8.09 1.23 11.00
CA LEU A 274 -7.31 0.30 11.83
C LEU A 274 -6.32 1.01 12.78
N MET A 275 -5.83 2.21 12.44
CA MET A 275 -4.99 3.02 13.35
C MET A 275 -5.70 3.38 14.66
N PHE A 276 -7.03 3.41 14.66
CA PHE A 276 -7.87 3.75 15.83
C PHE A 276 -8.56 2.52 16.45
N SER A 277 -8.29 1.32 15.92
CA SER A 277 -8.79 0.09 16.53
C SER A 277 -7.96 -0.24 17.77
N ASP A 278 -8.64 -0.31 18.92
CA ASP A 278 -7.98 -0.73 20.16
C ASP A 278 -7.59 -2.22 20.05
N ASP A 279 -6.36 -2.54 20.35
CA ASP A 279 -5.93 -3.92 20.58
C ASP A 279 -6.59 -4.40 21.88
N PRO A 280 -7.46 -5.43 21.83
CA PRO A 280 -8.13 -5.93 23.04
C PRO A 280 -7.17 -6.39 24.15
N SER A 281 -5.90 -6.67 23.82
CA SER A 281 -4.86 -7.03 24.80
C SER A 281 -4.26 -5.83 25.52
N GLN A 282 -4.48 -4.61 25.03
CA GLN A 282 -3.96 -3.36 25.58
C GLN A 282 -5.01 -2.55 26.37
N THR A 283 -5.92 -3.21 27.08
CA THR A 283 -6.87 -2.55 27.99
C THR A 283 -6.19 -2.03 29.29
N ALA A 284 -4.94 -1.62 29.21
CA ALA A 284 -4.28 -0.88 30.28
C ALA A 284 -4.64 0.61 30.16
N GLU A 285 -4.98 1.21 31.33
CA GLU A 285 -5.33 2.60 31.59
C GLU A 285 -4.68 3.61 30.64
N PRO A 286 -5.40 4.71 30.25
CA PRO A 286 -4.88 5.71 29.32
C PRO A 286 -3.78 6.54 30.00
N ASN A 287 -2.57 6.05 29.94
CA ASN A 287 -1.36 6.78 30.32
C ASN A 287 -0.67 7.41 29.10
N SER A 288 -1.43 7.78 28.07
CA SER A 288 -0.92 8.60 26.97
C SER A 288 -1.39 10.04 27.18
N SER A 289 -0.47 10.98 26.98
CA SER A 289 -0.78 12.41 26.98
C SER A 289 -2.05 12.66 26.17
N ALA A 290 -3.11 13.17 26.82
CA ALA A 290 -4.43 13.44 26.25
C ALA A 290 -4.44 14.47 25.08
N ASP A 291 -3.27 14.79 24.53
CA ASP A 291 -3.04 15.91 23.62
C ASP A 291 -2.54 15.48 22.21
N SER A 292 -2.52 14.17 21.91
CA SER A 292 -2.13 13.70 20.57
C SER A 292 -3.21 13.99 19.51
N ALA A 293 -2.83 14.10 18.23
CA ALA A 293 -3.77 14.27 17.13
C ALA A 293 -4.74 13.07 17.05
N SER A 294 -4.24 11.86 17.20
CA SER A 294 -5.04 10.64 17.21
C SER A 294 -6.08 10.64 18.32
N SER A 295 -5.71 11.05 19.56
CA SER A 295 -6.65 11.12 20.68
C SER A 295 -7.77 12.11 20.43
N ARG A 296 -7.50 13.24 19.79
CA ARG A 296 -8.51 14.26 19.46
C ARG A 296 -9.43 13.85 18.31
N LEU A 297 -8.98 13.02 17.40
CA LEU A 297 -9.72 12.58 16.22
C LEU A 297 -10.51 11.29 16.45
N CYS A 298 -10.16 10.50 17.46
CA CYS A 298 -10.85 9.24 17.77
C CYS A 298 -12.23 9.50 18.35
N VAL A 299 -13.26 9.01 17.66
CA VAL A 299 -14.64 8.98 18.17
C VAL A 299 -14.97 7.54 18.52
N ARG A 300 -15.07 7.23 19.83
CA ARG A 300 -15.32 5.86 20.31
C ARG A 300 -16.57 5.27 19.67
N ASN A 301 -16.45 4.04 19.19
CA ASN A 301 -17.52 3.29 18.53
C ASN A 301 -18.15 4.00 17.30
N ASN A 302 -17.43 4.96 16.70
CA ASN A 302 -17.88 5.61 15.47
C ASN A 302 -16.73 5.78 14.48
N PRO A 303 -16.35 4.72 13.74
CA PRO A 303 -15.28 4.75 12.77
C PRO A 303 -15.54 5.76 11.64
N THR A 304 -16.79 5.98 11.26
CA THR A 304 -17.15 6.99 10.25
C THR A 304 -16.77 8.40 10.68
N GLU A 305 -17.17 8.82 11.88
CA GLU A 305 -16.83 10.15 12.39
C GLU A 305 -15.32 10.32 12.58
N THR A 306 -14.64 9.28 13.07
CA THR A 306 -13.19 9.26 13.18
C THR A 306 -12.54 9.49 11.81
N LEU A 307 -12.93 8.72 10.79
CA LEU A 307 -12.40 8.88 9.44
C LEU A 307 -12.73 10.23 8.82
N CYS A 308 -13.94 10.76 9.03
CA CYS A 308 -14.31 12.12 8.61
C CYS A 308 -13.42 13.18 9.29
N GLY A 309 -13.14 13.01 10.58
CA GLY A 309 -12.22 13.86 11.35
C GLY A 309 -10.81 13.84 10.77
N VAL A 310 -10.28 12.65 10.51
CA VAL A 310 -8.93 12.45 9.88
C VAL A 310 -8.88 13.05 8.47
N ALA A 311 -9.94 12.85 7.68
CA ALA A 311 -10.00 13.43 6.34
C ALA A 311 -9.99 14.98 6.39
N ARG A 312 -10.72 15.59 7.32
CA ARG A 312 -10.68 17.05 7.53
C ARG A 312 -9.32 17.53 8.04
N HIS A 313 -8.67 16.76 8.93
CA HIS A 313 -7.32 17.06 9.42
C HIS A 313 -6.29 17.13 8.28
N PHE A 314 -6.29 16.15 7.40
CA PHE A 314 -5.39 16.17 6.23
C PHE A 314 -5.83 17.18 5.17
N GLY A 315 -7.12 17.38 5.00
CA GLY A 315 -7.65 18.36 4.05
C GLY A 315 -7.07 18.19 2.65
N LYS A 316 -6.58 19.28 2.07
CA LYS A 316 -5.98 19.31 0.73
C LYS A 316 -4.66 18.52 0.60
N ARG A 317 -4.08 18.02 1.69
CA ARG A 317 -2.95 17.09 1.63
C ARG A 317 -3.33 15.74 1.02
N ILE A 318 -4.62 15.33 1.06
CA ILE A 318 -5.08 14.10 0.41
C ILE A 318 -4.94 14.25 -1.11
N ALA A 319 -4.16 13.38 -1.73
CA ALA A 319 -3.93 13.33 -3.18
C ALA A 319 -4.63 12.16 -3.88
N PHE A 320 -4.97 11.13 -3.12
CA PHE A 320 -5.58 9.91 -3.62
C PHE A 320 -6.42 9.25 -2.52
N ILE A 321 -7.54 8.62 -2.89
CA ILE A 321 -8.43 7.95 -1.95
C ILE A 321 -8.57 6.48 -2.36
N HIS A 322 -8.26 5.59 -1.41
CA HIS A 322 -8.58 4.17 -1.48
C HIS A 322 -9.83 3.91 -0.63
N VAL A 323 -10.92 3.59 -1.29
CA VAL A 323 -12.15 3.13 -0.62
C VAL A 323 -12.00 1.66 -0.32
N ARG A 324 -12.06 1.32 0.93
CA ARG A 324 -11.86 -0.03 1.45
C ARG A 324 -12.44 -0.10 2.86
N ASP A 325 -13.09 -1.19 3.21
CA ASP A 325 -13.50 -1.45 4.59
C ASP A 325 -13.06 -2.84 5.06
N VAL A 326 -12.91 -2.98 6.36
CA VAL A 326 -12.45 -4.19 7.04
C VAL A 326 -13.25 -4.41 8.32
N GLU A 327 -13.34 -5.66 8.74
CA GLU A 327 -13.85 -6.07 10.06
C GLU A 327 -12.67 -6.52 10.92
N GLY A 328 -12.68 -6.16 12.20
CA GLY A 328 -11.64 -6.49 13.16
C GLY A 328 -10.76 -5.30 13.56
N ASP A 329 -9.56 -5.60 14.08
CA ASP A 329 -8.59 -4.61 14.55
C ASP A 329 -7.24 -4.75 13.82
N LYS A 330 -6.28 -3.88 14.15
CA LYS A 330 -4.96 -3.88 13.50
C LYS A 330 -4.16 -5.18 13.65
N THR A 331 -4.53 -6.07 14.59
CA THR A 331 -3.87 -7.35 14.84
C THR A 331 -4.57 -8.54 14.20
N ASP A 332 -5.87 -8.43 13.96
CA ASP A 332 -6.68 -9.43 13.25
C ASP A 332 -7.83 -8.75 12.51
N PHE A 333 -7.75 -8.66 11.20
CA PHE A 333 -8.80 -8.08 10.37
C PHE A 333 -9.05 -8.88 9.09
N THR A 334 -10.26 -8.78 8.58
CA THR A 334 -10.70 -9.38 7.31
C THR A 334 -11.22 -8.30 6.37
N GLU A 335 -10.83 -8.38 5.09
CA GLU A 335 -11.35 -7.49 4.05
C GLU A 335 -12.85 -7.73 3.83
N LEU A 336 -13.57 -6.67 3.52
CA LEU A 336 -15.01 -6.71 3.27
C LEU A 336 -15.34 -6.26 1.84
N PHE A 337 -16.55 -6.53 1.40
CA PHE A 337 -17.11 -5.82 0.26
C PHE A 337 -17.30 -4.33 0.60
N HIS A 338 -17.23 -3.46 -0.38
CA HIS A 338 -17.30 -2.01 -0.21
C HIS A 338 -18.65 -1.50 0.33
N ASP A 339 -19.69 -2.32 0.30
CA ASP A 339 -21.02 -2.05 0.87
C ASP A 339 -21.25 -2.71 2.24
N GLN A 340 -20.21 -3.38 2.76
CA GLN A 340 -20.21 -3.99 4.10
C GLN A 340 -19.38 -3.13 5.06
N GLY A 341 -19.40 -3.54 6.32
CA GLY A 341 -18.67 -2.86 7.39
C GLY A 341 -19.48 -1.78 8.07
N ASP A 342 -18.83 -1.09 8.96
CA ASP A 342 -19.43 -0.07 9.84
C ASP A 342 -19.08 1.36 9.42
N THR A 343 -18.43 1.52 8.26
CA THR A 343 -18.10 2.84 7.70
C THR A 343 -19.22 3.34 6.77
N ASP A 344 -19.85 4.46 7.14
CA ASP A 344 -20.79 5.16 6.25
C ASP A 344 -20.04 5.83 5.10
N GLN A 345 -19.98 5.13 3.96
CA GLN A 345 -19.28 5.62 2.77
C GLN A 345 -19.93 6.88 2.18
N PHE A 346 -21.23 7.08 2.38
CA PHE A 346 -21.92 8.33 1.99
C PHE A 346 -21.44 9.54 2.79
N ALA A 347 -21.31 9.38 4.10
CA ALA A 347 -20.79 10.43 4.99
C ALA A 347 -19.35 10.80 4.62
N LEU A 348 -18.50 9.81 4.35
CA LEU A 348 -17.13 10.05 3.89
C LEU A 348 -17.07 10.78 2.55
N MET A 349 -17.84 10.35 1.56
CA MET A 349 -17.87 11.04 0.25
C MET A 349 -18.36 12.48 0.38
N ARG A 350 -19.35 12.76 1.24
CA ARG A 350 -19.77 14.14 1.54
C ARG A 350 -18.65 14.94 2.19
N THR A 351 -17.96 14.35 3.17
CA THR A 351 -16.82 14.99 3.84
C THR A 351 -15.72 15.35 2.84
N TYR A 352 -15.38 14.46 1.90
CA TYR A 352 -14.39 14.76 0.87
C TYR A 352 -14.80 15.94 -0.02
N ARG A 353 -16.10 16.07 -0.32
CA ARG A 353 -16.62 17.21 -1.09
C ARG A 353 -16.63 18.50 -0.27
N GLU A 354 -17.02 18.44 1.01
CA GLU A 354 -16.96 19.59 1.92
C GLU A 354 -15.55 20.16 2.04
N ILE A 355 -14.54 19.30 2.10
CA ILE A 355 -13.14 19.69 2.06
C ILE A 355 -12.76 20.26 0.68
N GLY A 356 -13.56 20.02 -0.35
CA GLY A 356 -13.32 20.41 -1.73
C GLY A 356 -12.20 19.59 -2.38
N LEU A 357 -12.16 18.29 -2.13
CA LEU A 357 -11.21 17.38 -2.82
C LEU A 357 -11.66 17.15 -4.26
N ASP A 358 -10.72 17.28 -5.18
CA ASP A 358 -10.86 16.84 -6.56
C ASP A 358 -9.66 15.95 -6.92
N VAL A 359 -9.72 14.72 -6.42
CA VAL A 359 -8.64 13.73 -6.52
C VAL A 359 -9.17 12.41 -7.06
N PRO A 360 -8.30 11.56 -7.61
CA PRO A 360 -8.66 10.19 -7.96
C PRO A 360 -9.18 9.40 -6.75
N VAL A 361 -10.16 8.52 -7.01
CA VAL A 361 -10.77 7.61 -6.04
C VAL A 361 -10.83 6.23 -6.66
N ARG A 362 -10.42 5.19 -5.95
CA ARG A 362 -10.56 3.82 -6.40
C ARG A 362 -11.05 2.89 -5.29
N GLY A 363 -11.66 1.77 -5.67
CA GLY A 363 -11.82 0.63 -4.79
C GLY A 363 -10.46 -0.02 -4.55
N ASP A 364 -10.19 -0.39 -3.31
CA ASP A 364 -9.00 -1.13 -2.92
C ASP A 364 -9.44 -2.43 -2.26
N HIS A 365 -8.69 -3.48 -2.42
CA HIS A 365 -8.95 -4.85 -2.03
C HIS A 365 -10.43 -5.27 -2.12
N VAL A 366 -10.67 -6.37 -2.80
CA VAL A 366 -12.01 -6.92 -3.03
C VAL A 366 -12.01 -8.41 -2.72
N PRO A 367 -13.11 -8.97 -2.18
CA PRO A 367 -13.27 -10.41 -2.08
C PRO A 367 -13.29 -11.09 -3.46
N GLU A 368 -12.80 -12.32 -3.52
CA GLU A 368 -12.98 -13.21 -4.66
C GLU A 368 -14.43 -13.69 -4.71
N MET A 369 -15.08 -13.48 -5.84
CA MET A 369 -16.46 -13.91 -6.08
C MET A 369 -16.50 -15.19 -6.92
N GLU A 370 -17.64 -15.87 -6.90
CA GLU A 370 -17.86 -17.06 -7.75
C GLU A 370 -17.61 -16.74 -9.22
N GLY A 371 -16.77 -17.52 -9.85
CA GLY A 371 -16.41 -17.35 -11.28
C GLY A 371 -15.21 -16.45 -11.56
N ASP A 372 -14.67 -15.74 -10.59
CA ASP A 372 -13.51 -14.85 -10.79
C ASP A 372 -12.31 -15.56 -11.42
N ARG A 373 -11.97 -16.77 -10.92
CA ARG A 373 -10.84 -17.56 -11.46
C ARG A 373 -11.04 -18.08 -12.88
N LYS A 374 -12.30 -18.15 -13.35
CA LYS A 374 -12.60 -18.46 -14.76
C LYS A 374 -12.28 -17.29 -15.69
N LEU A 375 -12.25 -16.07 -15.15
CA LEU A 375 -11.91 -14.87 -15.92
C LEU A 375 -10.40 -14.62 -15.95
N VAL A 376 -9.73 -14.80 -14.82
CA VAL A 376 -8.28 -14.63 -14.67
C VAL A 376 -7.78 -15.64 -13.64
N GLU A 377 -7.06 -16.67 -14.09
CA GLU A 377 -6.59 -17.77 -13.25
C GLU A 377 -5.59 -17.29 -12.18
N ASP A 378 -4.67 -16.40 -12.58
CA ASP A 378 -3.54 -15.93 -11.76
C ASP A 378 -3.80 -14.57 -11.08
N ALA A 379 -5.07 -14.21 -10.84
CA ALA A 379 -5.36 -12.94 -10.18
C ALA A 379 -4.82 -12.92 -8.74
N ILE A 380 -4.17 -11.82 -8.38
CA ILE A 380 -3.65 -11.60 -7.03
C ILE A 380 -4.84 -11.55 -6.05
N PRO A 381 -4.82 -12.31 -4.93
CA PRO A 381 -5.84 -12.21 -3.90
C PRO A 381 -6.06 -10.77 -3.44
N GLY A 382 -7.32 -10.36 -3.33
CA GLY A 382 -7.70 -8.97 -3.07
C GLY A 382 -7.89 -8.11 -4.35
N TYR A 383 -7.56 -8.64 -5.54
CA TYR A 383 -7.61 -7.89 -6.80
C TYR A 383 -8.37 -8.59 -7.91
N PHE A 384 -9.41 -9.35 -7.58
CA PHE A 384 -10.24 -10.08 -8.53
C PHE A 384 -11.21 -9.19 -9.30
N ASN A 385 -11.50 -9.58 -10.55
CA ASN A 385 -12.23 -8.72 -11.49
C ASN A 385 -13.69 -8.51 -11.12
N MET A 386 -14.43 -9.57 -10.68
CA MET A 386 -15.83 -9.44 -10.33
C MET A 386 -16.05 -8.61 -9.08
N GLY A 387 -15.21 -8.81 -8.06
CA GLY A 387 -15.20 -7.97 -6.89
C GLY A 387 -14.94 -6.49 -7.22
N ARG A 388 -14.03 -6.21 -8.18
CA ARG A 388 -13.78 -4.85 -8.68
C ARG A 388 -14.97 -4.28 -9.45
N LEU A 389 -15.65 -5.08 -10.27
CA LEU A 389 -16.87 -4.65 -10.96
C LEU A 389 -17.94 -4.22 -9.96
N PHE A 390 -18.14 -5.04 -8.92
CA PHE A 390 -19.06 -4.70 -7.82
C PHE A 390 -18.65 -3.40 -7.13
N ALA A 391 -17.41 -3.29 -6.68
CA ALA A 391 -16.87 -2.11 -6.00
C ALA A 391 -17.04 -0.83 -6.86
N ASN A 392 -16.68 -0.91 -8.13
CA ASN A 392 -16.79 0.22 -9.06
C ASN A 392 -18.24 0.64 -9.31
N GLY A 393 -19.18 -0.32 -9.39
CA GLY A 393 -20.61 -0.03 -9.47
C GLY A 393 -21.12 0.74 -8.25
N TYR A 394 -20.74 0.28 -7.06
CA TYR A 394 -21.06 0.93 -5.80
C TYR A 394 -20.44 2.35 -5.68
N LEU A 395 -19.16 2.49 -5.98
CA LEU A 395 -18.46 3.78 -5.94
C LEU A 395 -19.03 4.79 -6.94
N LYS A 396 -19.44 4.35 -8.14
CA LYS A 396 -20.12 5.22 -9.11
C LYS A 396 -21.44 5.74 -8.57
N ALA A 397 -22.22 4.91 -7.86
CA ALA A 397 -23.47 5.33 -7.23
C ALA A 397 -23.21 6.35 -6.11
N LEU A 398 -22.19 6.11 -5.25
CA LEU A 398 -21.80 7.03 -4.18
C LEU A 398 -21.35 8.40 -4.76
N LEU A 399 -20.48 8.39 -5.77
CA LEU A 399 -19.99 9.62 -6.39
C LEU A 399 -21.11 10.42 -7.06
N LYS A 400 -22.10 9.75 -7.68
CA LYS A 400 -23.26 10.40 -8.26
C LYS A 400 -24.23 10.92 -7.17
N GLY A 401 -24.51 10.09 -6.15
CA GLY A 401 -25.46 10.43 -5.09
C GLY A 401 -24.99 11.53 -4.15
N THR A 402 -23.69 11.76 -4.08
CA THR A 402 -23.09 12.83 -3.27
C THR A 402 -22.68 14.05 -4.09
N GLY A 403 -22.79 14.01 -5.41
CA GLY A 403 -22.52 15.13 -6.32
C GLY A 403 -23.79 15.88 -6.65
N ASN A 404 -23.70 17.18 -6.70
CA ASN A 404 -24.63 18.03 -7.43
C ASN A 404 -24.02 18.38 -8.77
#